data_3f23a5df2be48c64a73eb86c25bd0cac
#
_entry.id   3f23a5df2be48c64a73eb86c25bd0cac
#
_cell.length_a   1.000
_cell.length_b   1.000
_cell.length_c   1.000
_cell.angle_alpha   90.00
_cell.angle_beta   90.00
_cell.angle_gamma   90.00
#
_symmetry.space_group_name_H-M   'P 1'
#
loop_
_entity.id
_entity.type
_entity.pdbx_description
1 polymer ?
#
loop_
_entity_poly.entity_id
_entity_poly.type
_entity_poly.pdbx_seq_one_letter_code
_entity_poly.pdbx_strand_id
1 'polypeptide(L)'
;MKKQTRGFTLIELMIVVAIIGILAAVAIPAYQGYIARSQMAEGLSLADGLKTSVAENYGQTNTCPFNSTAAQATTYGIPVDTTVSGQYVLKVDSIGTAPACYIIATMQPTPQVSGKVASATLGLAMTDNGGSLSWTCTSSAAQQYVPKSCKGT
;
A
#
# COMPACT_ATOMS: atom_id res chain seq x y z
N MET A 1 26.47 -54.30 23.89
CA MET A 1 25.23 -54.15 23.14
C MET A 1 25.49 -53.26 21.92
N LYS A 2 25.41 -53.77 20.68
CA LYS A 2 25.53 -52.96 19.45
C LYS A 2 24.24 -52.21 19.23
N LYS A 3 24.28 -50.86 19.29
CA LYS A 3 23.14 -50.01 18.85
C LYS A 3 23.00 -50.16 17.33
N GLN A 4 21.86 -50.69 16.88
CA GLN A 4 21.49 -50.72 15.47
C GLN A 4 21.10 -49.28 15.08
N THR A 5 21.89 -48.63 14.27
CA THR A 5 21.51 -47.37 13.59
C THR A 5 20.56 -47.73 12.44
N ARG A 6 19.28 -47.38 12.56
CA ARG A 6 18.32 -47.43 11.45
C ARG A 6 18.69 -46.33 10.48
N GLY A 7 19.03 -46.68 9.27
CA GLY A 7 19.23 -45.72 8.18
C GLY A 7 17.89 -45.30 7.56
N PHE A 8 17.82 -44.07 7.03
CA PHE A 8 16.66 -43.56 6.28
C PHE A 8 16.63 -44.22 4.90
N THR A 9 15.46 -44.66 4.45
CA THR A 9 15.33 -45.20 3.10
C THR A 9 15.21 -44.05 2.07
N LEU A 10 15.69 -44.29 0.85
CA LEU A 10 15.60 -43.30 -0.25
C LEU A 10 14.15 -42.96 -0.56
N ILE A 11 13.23 -43.90 -0.48
CA ILE A 11 11.81 -43.69 -0.75
C ILE A 11 11.13 -42.81 0.31
N GLU A 12 11.51 -42.95 1.59
CA GLU A 12 11.01 -42.10 2.67
C GLU A 12 11.43 -40.64 2.43
N LEU A 13 12.67 -40.40 2.00
CA LEU A 13 13.14 -39.07 1.66
C LEU A 13 12.40 -38.50 0.43
N MET A 14 12.20 -39.33 -0.61
CA MET A 14 11.50 -38.88 -1.83
C MET A 14 10.06 -38.44 -1.56
N ILE A 15 9.34 -39.19 -0.73
CA ILE A 15 7.94 -38.84 -0.37
C ILE A 15 7.89 -37.52 0.40
N VAL A 16 8.81 -37.31 1.34
CA VAL A 16 8.88 -36.08 2.14
C VAL A 16 9.14 -34.87 1.27
N VAL A 17 10.15 -34.91 0.38
CA VAL A 17 10.45 -33.76 -0.50
C VAL A 17 9.32 -33.51 -1.50
N ALA A 18 8.62 -34.55 -1.96
CA ALA A 18 7.46 -34.39 -2.83
C ALA A 18 6.31 -33.65 -2.12
N ILE A 19 6.01 -34.02 -0.88
CA ILE A 19 4.97 -33.35 -0.08
C ILE A 19 5.36 -31.89 0.21
N ILE A 20 6.60 -31.65 0.62
CA ILE A 20 7.11 -30.29 0.83
C ILE A 20 7.02 -29.44 -0.45
N GLY A 21 7.34 -30.02 -1.61
CA GLY A 21 7.24 -29.35 -2.90
C GLY A 21 5.82 -28.90 -3.23
N ILE A 22 4.83 -29.77 -2.99
CA ILE A 22 3.42 -29.43 -3.21
C ILE A 22 2.95 -28.35 -2.23
N LEU A 23 3.29 -28.44 -0.97
CA LEU A 23 2.93 -27.45 0.04
C LEU A 23 3.58 -26.08 -0.27
N ALA A 24 4.86 -26.08 -0.62
CA ALA A 24 5.57 -24.86 -0.98
C ALA A 24 5.00 -24.17 -2.22
N ALA A 25 4.56 -24.94 -3.23
CA ALA A 25 3.95 -24.40 -4.43
C ALA A 25 2.69 -23.56 -4.17
N VAL A 26 1.94 -23.88 -3.13
CA VAL A 26 0.74 -23.11 -2.72
C VAL A 26 1.09 -22.02 -1.70
N ALA A 27 1.99 -22.30 -0.77
CA ALA A 27 2.32 -21.38 0.33
C ALA A 27 3.09 -20.14 -0.13
N ILE A 28 4.04 -20.29 -1.06
CA ILE A 28 4.89 -19.16 -1.51
C ILE A 28 4.08 -18.04 -2.18
N PRO A 29 3.20 -18.29 -3.17
CA PRO A 29 2.39 -17.24 -3.78
C PRO A 29 1.44 -16.55 -2.78
N ALA A 30 0.85 -17.31 -1.86
CA ALA A 30 -0.02 -16.76 -0.84
C ALA A 30 0.73 -15.81 0.11
N TYR A 31 1.95 -16.20 0.53
CA TYR A 31 2.82 -15.39 1.36
C TYR A 31 3.25 -14.09 0.65
N GLN A 32 3.63 -14.16 -0.63
CA GLN A 32 3.96 -12.98 -1.43
C GLN A 32 2.78 -12.01 -1.54
N GLY A 33 1.56 -12.52 -1.70
CA GLY A 33 0.35 -11.70 -1.72
C GLY A 33 0.08 -11.01 -0.38
N TYR A 34 0.34 -11.69 0.73
CA TYR A 34 0.22 -11.12 2.07
C TYR A 34 1.23 -9.98 2.29
N ILE A 35 2.49 -10.19 1.93
CA ILE A 35 3.54 -9.15 2.03
C ILE A 35 3.18 -7.94 1.16
N ALA A 36 2.78 -8.14 -0.10
CA ALA A 36 2.38 -7.04 -0.98
C ALA A 36 1.24 -6.22 -0.38
N ARG A 37 0.23 -6.88 0.20
CA ARG A 37 -0.90 -6.21 0.84
C ARG A 37 -0.48 -5.44 2.10
N SER A 38 0.43 -5.97 2.91
CA SER A 38 0.93 -5.25 4.08
C SER A 38 1.72 -4.01 3.71
N GLN A 39 2.48 -4.05 2.61
CA GLN A 39 3.19 -2.90 2.07
C GLN A 39 2.21 -1.81 1.58
N MET A 40 1.15 -2.20 0.86
CA MET A 40 0.10 -1.26 0.43
C MET A 40 -0.68 -0.64 1.60
N ALA A 41 -0.80 -1.35 2.72
CA ALA A 41 -1.45 -0.83 3.92
C ALA A 41 -0.69 0.36 4.54
N GLU A 42 0.64 0.41 4.42
CA GLU A 42 1.43 1.59 4.81
C GLU A 42 1.03 2.81 3.99
N GLY A 43 0.90 2.65 2.65
CA GLY A 43 0.45 3.72 1.77
C GLY A 43 -0.92 4.27 2.14
N LEU A 44 -1.85 3.39 2.49
CA LEU A 44 -3.17 3.79 2.97
C LEU A 44 -3.06 4.57 4.29
N SER A 45 -2.27 4.10 5.24
CA SER A 45 -2.10 4.74 6.55
C SER A 45 -1.50 6.15 6.43
N LEU A 46 -0.50 6.33 5.58
CA LEU A 46 0.12 7.64 5.34
C LEU A 46 -0.84 8.59 4.61
N ALA A 47 -1.59 8.10 3.63
CA ALA A 47 -2.61 8.88 2.93
C ALA A 47 -3.76 9.28 3.87
N ASP A 48 -4.20 8.37 4.76
CA ASP A 48 -5.22 8.65 5.78
C ASP A 48 -4.77 9.76 6.75
N GLY A 49 -3.48 9.84 7.04
CA GLY A 49 -2.91 10.90 7.88
C GLY A 49 -3.10 12.31 7.33
N LEU A 50 -3.22 12.47 6.01
CA LEU A 50 -3.45 13.78 5.39
C LEU A 50 -4.92 14.16 5.25
N LYS A 51 -5.87 13.24 5.42
CA LYS A 51 -7.31 13.50 5.22
C LYS A 51 -7.83 14.69 5.99
N THR A 52 -7.46 14.80 7.26
CA THR A 52 -7.94 15.88 8.13
C THR A 52 -7.44 17.22 7.63
N SER A 53 -6.15 17.35 7.35
CA SER A 53 -5.58 18.60 6.89
C SER A 53 -6.12 19.02 5.50
N VAL A 54 -6.33 18.05 4.60
CA VAL A 54 -6.96 18.31 3.29
C VAL A 54 -8.41 18.75 3.46
N ALA A 55 -9.17 18.09 4.32
CA ALA A 55 -10.56 18.42 4.60
C ALA A 55 -10.70 19.81 5.25
N GLU A 56 -9.83 20.16 6.19
CA GLU A 56 -9.79 21.48 6.83
C GLU A 56 -9.50 22.59 5.83
N ASN A 57 -8.46 22.43 5.00
CA ASN A 57 -8.13 23.39 3.95
C ASN A 57 -9.30 23.58 2.96
N TYR A 58 -9.87 22.48 2.51
CA TYR A 58 -11.03 22.51 1.62
C TYR A 58 -12.22 23.23 2.25
N GLY A 59 -12.54 22.93 3.51
CA GLY A 59 -13.65 23.56 4.23
C GLY A 59 -13.47 25.08 4.45
N GLN A 60 -12.22 25.54 4.57
CA GLN A 60 -11.92 26.97 4.76
C GLN A 60 -11.84 27.77 3.46
N THR A 61 -11.26 27.19 2.41
CA THR A 61 -10.88 27.91 1.18
C THR A 61 -11.67 27.47 -0.05
N ASN A 62 -12.42 26.37 0.04
CA ASN A 62 -13.05 25.68 -1.09
C ASN A 62 -12.05 25.37 -2.23
N THR A 63 -10.79 25.10 -1.86
CA THR A 63 -9.72 24.71 -2.80
C THR A 63 -9.04 23.44 -2.33
N CYS A 64 -8.54 22.64 -3.27
CA CYS A 64 -7.71 21.49 -2.92
C CYS A 64 -6.30 21.95 -2.55
N PRO A 65 -5.77 21.55 -1.41
CA PRO A 65 -4.39 21.88 -1.06
C PRO A 65 -3.39 21.06 -1.88
N PHE A 66 -2.26 21.68 -2.21
CA PHE A 66 -1.14 21.05 -2.90
C PHE A 66 0.08 20.97 -1.99
N ASN A 67 0.89 19.94 -2.13
CA ASN A 67 2.10 19.76 -1.33
C ASN A 67 3.35 19.38 -2.15
N SER A 68 3.30 19.52 -3.46
CA SER A 68 4.42 19.17 -4.35
C SER A 68 5.65 20.05 -4.19
N THR A 69 5.51 21.24 -3.61
CA THR A 69 6.60 22.15 -3.32
C THR A 69 6.54 22.66 -1.88
N ALA A 70 7.71 23.07 -1.34
CA ALA A 70 7.77 23.63 0.01
C ALA A 70 6.89 24.89 0.17
N ALA A 71 6.78 25.72 -0.86
CA ALA A 71 5.94 26.92 -0.84
C ALA A 71 4.44 26.56 -0.74
N GLN A 72 3.98 25.58 -1.51
CA GLN A 72 2.60 25.08 -1.44
C GLN A 72 2.32 24.44 -0.08
N ALA A 73 3.21 23.57 0.38
CA ALA A 73 3.10 22.91 1.67
C ALA A 73 2.96 23.93 2.82
N THR A 74 3.79 24.98 2.80
CA THR A 74 3.71 26.08 3.79
C THR A 74 2.40 26.85 3.69
N THR A 75 1.93 27.14 2.46
CA THR A 75 0.68 27.88 2.25
C THR A 75 -0.54 27.15 2.82
N TYR A 76 -0.58 25.83 2.67
CA TYR A 76 -1.70 25.02 3.12
C TYR A 76 -1.48 24.37 4.50
N GLY A 77 -0.31 24.54 5.12
CA GLY A 77 0.01 23.96 6.41
C GLY A 77 0.06 22.42 6.41
N ILE A 78 0.40 21.82 5.27
CA ILE A 78 0.55 20.37 5.11
C ILE A 78 2.01 20.03 4.78
N PRO A 79 2.52 18.84 5.15
CA PRO A 79 3.90 18.47 4.86
C PRO A 79 4.13 18.30 3.34
N VAL A 80 5.36 18.58 2.89
CA VAL A 80 5.78 18.34 1.49
C VAL A 80 5.64 16.86 1.16
N ASP A 81 5.22 16.55 -0.07
CA ASP A 81 4.94 15.18 -0.55
C ASP A 81 6.04 14.16 -0.24
N THR A 82 7.30 14.54 -0.48
CA THR A 82 8.48 13.68 -0.25
C THR A 82 8.83 13.51 1.23
N THR A 83 8.34 14.37 2.12
CA THR A 83 8.50 14.21 3.58
C THR A 83 7.47 13.26 4.17
N VAL A 84 6.33 13.07 3.49
CA VAL A 84 5.34 12.05 3.82
C VAL A 84 5.72 10.76 3.10
N SER A 85 6.72 10.08 3.62
CA SER A 85 7.27 8.85 3.05
C SER A 85 7.43 7.78 4.13
N GLY A 86 7.62 6.54 3.71
CA GLY A 86 7.78 5.41 4.61
C GLY A 86 8.79 4.40 4.09
N GLN A 87 8.78 3.22 4.68
CA GLN A 87 9.66 2.14 4.24
C GLN A 87 9.31 1.65 2.84
N TYR A 88 8.01 1.60 2.52
CA TYR A 88 7.48 1.09 1.26
C TYR A 88 6.82 2.17 0.41
N VAL A 89 6.66 3.38 0.94
CA VAL A 89 6.03 4.53 0.28
C VAL A 89 7.08 5.56 -0.10
N LEU A 90 7.12 5.94 -1.37
CA LEU A 90 8.05 6.93 -1.91
C LEU A 90 7.64 8.34 -1.50
N LYS A 91 6.35 8.67 -1.65
CA LYS A 91 5.78 9.98 -1.35
C LYS A 91 4.25 9.93 -1.27
N VAL A 92 3.66 10.97 -0.66
CA VAL A 92 2.20 11.14 -0.66
C VAL A 92 1.87 12.54 -1.17
N ASP A 93 1.26 12.61 -2.34
CA ASP A 93 0.81 13.85 -2.97
C ASP A 93 -0.62 14.21 -2.55
N SER A 94 -0.86 15.50 -2.30
CA SER A 94 -2.20 16.09 -2.26
C SER A 94 -2.37 16.95 -3.50
N ILE A 95 -3.38 16.63 -4.31
CA ILE A 95 -3.63 17.26 -5.62
C ILE A 95 -5.13 17.37 -5.90
N GLY A 96 -5.47 18.07 -6.97
CA GLY A 96 -6.83 18.12 -7.50
C GLY A 96 -7.35 19.53 -7.68
N THR A 97 -8.56 19.65 -8.18
CA THR A 97 -9.28 20.91 -8.34
C THR A 97 -10.65 20.73 -7.69
N ALA A 98 -11.04 21.68 -6.84
CA ALA A 98 -12.34 21.63 -6.16
C ALA A 98 -13.50 21.36 -7.15
N PRO A 99 -14.45 20.50 -6.83
CA PRO A 99 -14.62 19.78 -5.54
C PRO A 99 -13.87 18.44 -5.45
N ALA A 100 -13.08 18.07 -6.45
CA ALA A 100 -12.41 16.75 -6.54
C ALA A 100 -10.95 16.82 -6.04
N CYS A 101 -10.75 16.69 -4.73
CA CYS A 101 -9.41 16.58 -4.12
C CYS A 101 -8.99 15.12 -3.98
N TYR A 102 -7.69 14.86 -4.18
CA TYR A 102 -7.10 13.53 -4.12
C TYR A 102 -5.88 13.53 -3.22
N ILE A 103 -5.70 12.45 -2.49
CA ILE A 103 -4.46 12.14 -1.76
C ILE A 103 -3.91 10.88 -2.40
N ILE A 104 -2.70 10.92 -2.95
CA ILE A 104 -2.11 9.81 -3.71
C ILE A 104 -0.80 9.37 -3.07
N ALA A 105 -0.79 8.17 -2.50
CA ALA A 105 0.43 7.50 -2.05
C ALA A 105 1.05 6.75 -3.23
N THR A 106 2.33 6.99 -3.51
CA THR A 106 3.12 6.28 -4.52
C THR A 106 4.07 5.31 -3.84
N MET A 107 3.99 4.04 -4.20
CA MET A 107 4.85 3.00 -3.65
C MET A 107 6.29 3.11 -4.17
N GLN A 108 7.26 2.66 -3.38
CA GLN A 108 8.67 2.56 -3.79
C GLN A 108 8.82 1.63 -5.01
N PRO A 109 9.86 1.81 -5.82
CA PRO A 109 10.22 0.83 -6.85
C PRO A 109 10.85 -0.44 -6.23
N THR A 110 11.04 -1.48 -7.04
CA THR A 110 11.90 -2.62 -6.66
C THR A 110 13.35 -2.15 -6.47
N PRO A 111 14.13 -2.74 -5.54
CA PRO A 111 13.82 -3.92 -4.72
C PRO A 111 13.16 -3.61 -3.36
N GLN A 112 12.83 -2.35 -3.04
CA GLN A 112 12.30 -1.94 -1.74
C GLN A 112 10.93 -2.57 -1.44
N VAL A 113 10.12 -2.79 -2.47
CA VAL A 113 8.80 -3.42 -2.35
C VAL A 113 8.68 -4.64 -3.24
N SER A 114 7.66 -5.45 -2.96
CA SER A 114 7.29 -6.57 -3.83
C SER A 114 7.03 -6.07 -5.26
N GLY A 115 7.56 -6.77 -6.27
CA GLY A 115 7.31 -6.47 -7.67
C GLY A 115 5.83 -6.45 -8.07
N LYS A 116 4.94 -6.98 -7.22
CA LYS A 116 3.48 -6.96 -7.41
C LYS A 116 2.85 -5.58 -7.16
N VAL A 117 3.54 -4.72 -6.39
CA VAL A 117 3.06 -3.38 -5.99
C VAL A 117 4.12 -2.29 -6.21
N ALA A 118 5.21 -2.61 -6.90
CA ALA A 118 6.28 -1.66 -7.20
C ALA A 118 5.74 -0.51 -8.06
N SER A 119 6.02 0.73 -7.63
CA SER A 119 5.54 1.97 -8.26
C SER A 119 4.01 2.07 -8.41
N ALA A 120 3.26 1.20 -7.73
CA ALA A 120 1.81 1.29 -7.70
C ALA A 120 1.37 2.54 -6.93
N THR A 121 0.19 3.06 -7.28
CA THR A 121 -0.43 4.18 -6.58
C THR A 121 -1.66 3.73 -5.82
N LEU A 122 -1.91 4.38 -4.68
CA LEU A 122 -3.12 4.27 -3.90
C LEU A 122 -3.69 5.67 -3.72
N GLY A 123 -4.90 5.90 -4.23
CA GLY A 123 -5.54 7.20 -4.22
C GLY A 123 -6.78 7.23 -3.33
N LEU A 124 -6.90 8.28 -2.53
CA LEU A 124 -8.10 8.63 -1.78
C LEU A 124 -8.77 9.80 -2.49
N ALA A 125 -9.92 9.55 -3.10
CA ALA A 125 -10.73 10.57 -3.74
C ALA A 125 -11.73 11.15 -2.74
N MET A 126 -11.70 12.46 -2.56
CA MET A 126 -12.67 13.18 -1.74
C MET A 126 -13.95 13.46 -2.56
N THR A 127 -15.09 13.30 -1.92
CA THR A 127 -16.40 13.70 -2.46
C THR A 127 -17.09 14.61 -1.44
N ASP A 128 -17.48 15.80 -1.88
CA ASP A 128 -18.30 16.71 -1.10
C ASP A 128 -19.79 16.37 -1.30
N ASN A 129 -20.47 16.06 -0.19
CA ASN A 129 -21.90 15.71 -0.17
C ASN A 129 -22.76 16.87 0.39
N GLY A 130 -22.29 18.11 0.27
CA GLY A 130 -23.04 19.29 0.73
C GLY A 130 -23.09 19.43 2.25
N GLY A 131 -21.93 19.32 2.90
CA GLY A 131 -21.78 19.47 4.36
C GLY A 131 -21.10 18.30 5.05
N SER A 132 -20.86 17.20 4.34
CA SER A 132 -20.02 16.11 4.79
C SER A 132 -19.06 15.66 3.69
N LEU A 133 -17.85 15.30 4.05
CA LEU A 133 -16.85 14.80 3.11
C LEU A 133 -16.73 13.28 3.24
N SER A 134 -16.79 12.59 2.13
CA SER A 134 -16.52 11.15 2.05
C SER A 134 -15.27 10.85 1.23
N TRP A 135 -14.63 9.72 1.51
CA TRP A 135 -13.40 9.31 0.87
C TRP A 135 -13.55 7.92 0.25
N THR A 136 -13.20 7.79 -1.00
CA THR A 136 -13.18 6.52 -1.73
C THR A 136 -11.74 6.15 -2.04
N CYS A 137 -11.36 4.92 -1.70
CA CYS A 137 -10.01 4.41 -1.95
C CYS A 137 -9.96 3.59 -3.23
N THR A 138 -9.01 3.92 -4.12
CA THR A 138 -8.70 3.18 -5.34
C THR A 138 -7.20 2.93 -5.47
N SER A 139 -6.79 1.94 -6.25
CA SER A 139 -5.38 1.65 -6.48
C SER A 139 -5.14 1.14 -7.90
N SER A 140 -3.95 1.40 -8.42
CA SER A 140 -3.45 0.83 -9.68
C SER A 140 -2.94 -0.60 -9.55
N ALA A 141 -2.82 -1.14 -8.34
CA ALA A 141 -2.43 -2.52 -8.11
C ALA A 141 -3.63 -3.46 -8.20
N ALA A 142 -3.38 -4.73 -8.57
CA ALA A 142 -4.43 -5.74 -8.63
C ALA A 142 -5.11 -5.94 -7.27
N GLN A 143 -6.43 -6.16 -7.29
CA GLN A 143 -7.30 -6.22 -6.09
C GLN A 143 -6.78 -7.15 -4.99
N GLN A 144 -6.16 -8.25 -5.36
CA GLN A 144 -5.61 -9.23 -4.40
C GLN A 144 -4.43 -8.70 -3.56
N TYR A 145 -3.79 -7.61 -3.98
CA TYR A 145 -2.65 -6.98 -3.31
C TYR A 145 -3.01 -5.68 -2.59
N VAL A 146 -4.25 -5.27 -2.64
CA VAL A 146 -4.74 -4.01 -2.05
C VAL A 146 -5.51 -4.29 -0.74
N PRO A 147 -5.48 -3.39 0.25
CA PRO A 147 -6.34 -3.48 1.42
C PRO A 147 -7.82 -3.60 1.03
N LYS A 148 -8.61 -4.35 1.80
CA LYS A 148 -10.03 -4.60 1.49
C LYS A 148 -10.89 -3.33 1.44
N SER A 149 -10.46 -2.26 2.09
CA SER A 149 -11.10 -0.95 2.06
C SER A 149 -10.89 -0.18 0.76
N CYS A 150 -9.96 -0.65 -0.09
CA CYS A 150 -9.62 -0.03 -1.36
C CYS A 150 -10.03 -0.91 -2.54
N LYS A 151 -10.36 -0.28 -3.65
CA LYS A 151 -10.69 -0.95 -4.91
C LYS A 151 -9.44 -0.95 -5.80
N GLY A 152 -8.94 -2.15 -6.11
CA GLY A 152 -7.85 -2.36 -7.07
C GLY A 152 -8.35 -2.50 -8.50
N THR A 153 -7.41 -2.57 -9.44
CA THR A 153 -7.66 -2.88 -10.86
C THR A 153 -7.76 -4.37 -11.11
#